data_ef72587a185bcb01a161474f957b2a3a
#
_entry.id   ef72587a185bcb01a161474f957b2a3a
#
_cell.length_a   1.000
_cell.length_b   1.000
_cell.length_c   1.000
_cell.angle_alpha   90.00
_cell.angle_beta   90.00
_cell.angle_gamma   90.00
#
_symmetry.space_group_name_H-M   'P 1'
#
loop_
_entity.id
_entity.type
_entity.pdbx_description
1 polymer ?
#
loop_
_entity_poly.entity_id
_entity_poly.type
_entity_poly.pdbx_seq_one_letter_code
_entity_poly.pdbx_strand_id
1 'polypeptide(L)'
;MNIILLGPPGAGKGTQAARLVEHHGMRQLSTGDMLRASVAAQTPIGIEAKGIMDCGELVSDEIVTALIDAELTAMGPEVGAIFDGYPRTAAQARQLDAVLAKHERKLDRVIELDVDEDELVRRIVGRYSCANCGAGYHDEFQQPATRGVCDKCGSIEFKRRPDDNEQTVRTRMAEYRAKTAPILPHYEARGIVSRVDGMAPIDQVTTAIEAILAED
;
A
#
# COMPACT_ATOMS: atom_id res chain seq x y z
N MET A 1 -3.56 2.46 17.04
CA MET A 1 -4.08 3.27 15.91
C MET A 1 -4.09 2.43 14.65
N ASN A 2 -5.16 2.50 13.84
CA ASN A 2 -5.28 1.77 12.57
C ASN A 2 -5.63 2.77 11.46
N ILE A 3 -4.84 2.79 10.39
CA ILE A 3 -4.99 3.77 9.32
C ILE A 3 -5.04 3.11 7.94
N ILE A 4 -5.73 3.74 7.01
CA ILE A 4 -5.66 3.40 5.59
C ILE A 4 -4.79 4.44 4.89
N LEU A 5 -3.84 3.99 4.07
CA LEU A 5 -3.20 4.82 3.06
C LEU A 5 -3.93 4.60 1.73
N LEU A 6 -4.63 5.63 1.26
CA LEU A 6 -5.38 5.62 0.02
C LEU A 6 -4.68 6.45 -1.05
N GLY A 7 -4.89 6.11 -2.29
CA GLY A 7 -4.28 6.79 -3.43
C GLY A 7 -4.01 5.81 -4.57
N PRO A 8 -3.86 6.31 -5.80
CA PRO A 8 -3.64 5.48 -6.98
C PRO A 8 -2.32 4.68 -6.91
N PRO A 9 -2.14 3.68 -7.78
CA PRO A 9 -0.83 3.05 -7.95
C PRO A 9 0.25 4.12 -8.20
N GLY A 10 1.41 3.98 -7.56
CA GLY A 10 2.50 4.97 -7.69
C GLY A 10 2.43 6.19 -6.76
N ALA A 11 1.36 6.39 -6.00
CA ALA A 11 1.19 7.55 -5.10
C ALA A 11 2.18 7.61 -3.92
N GLY A 12 3.02 6.59 -3.72
CA GLY A 12 3.99 6.58 -2.62
C GLY A 12 3.52 5.91 -1.33
N LYS A 13 2.33 5.27 -1.31
CA LYS A 13 1.77 4.61 -0.12
C LYS A 13 2.76 3.69 0.59
N GLY A 14 3.40 2.78 -0.13
CA GLY A 14 4.36 1.85 0.46
C GLY A 14 5.61 2.54 1.02
N THR A 15 6.06 3.65 0.42
CA THR A 15 7.17 4.45 0.94
C THR A 15 6.80 5.08 2.27
N GLN A 16 5.62 5.68 2.35
CA GLN A 16 5.12 6.30 3.59
C GLN A 16 4.81 5.25 4.65
N ALA A 17 4.20 4.12 4.27
CA ALA A 17 3.97 3.01 5.20
C ALA A 17 5.27 2.52 5.84
N ALA A 18 6.34 2.33 5.06
CA ALA A 18 7.63 1.89 5.59
C ALA A 18 8.22 2.86 6.62
N ARG A 19 8.06 4.17 6.40
CA ARG A 19 8.48 5.21 7.35
C ARG A 19 7.65 5.21 8.63
N LEU A 20 6.33 5.09 8.50
CA LEU A 20 5.45 4.99 9.66
C LEU A 20 5.71 3.72 10.49
N VAL A 21 6.06 2.60 9.85
CA VAL A 21 6.53 1.39 10.55
C VAL A 21 7.79 1.69 11.35
N GLU A 22 8.75 2.40 10.76
CA GLU A 22 10.03 2.73 11.41
C GLU A 22 9.86 3.73 12.57
N HIS A 23 9.01 4.76 12.39
CA HIS A 23 8.85 5.84 13.37
C HIS A 23 7.86 5.51 14.49
N HIS A 24 6.80 4.74 14.20
CA HIS A 24 5.69 4.49 15.13
C HIS A 24 5.51 3.03 15.52
N GLY A 25 6.36 2.11 15.03
CA GLY A 25 6.24 0.69 15.34
C GLY A 25 4.94 0.03 14.85
N MET A 26 4.25 0.67 13.89
CA MET A 26 3.04 0.12 13.29
C MET A 26 3.37 -1.06 12.37
N ARG A 27 2.37 -1.90 12.08
CA ARG A 27 2.52 -2.99 11.11
C ARG A 27 1.86 -2.63 9.78
N GLN A 28 2.64 -2.68 8.69
CA GLN A 28 2.10 -2.52 7.35
C GLN A 28 1.43 -3.81 6.88
N LEU A 29 0.16 -3.71 6.49
CA LEU A 29 -0.63 -4.78 5.87
C LEU A 29 -0.80 -4.45 4.38
N SER A 30 0.24 -4.79 3.58
CA SER A 30 0.25 -4.59 2.13
C SER A 30 -0.33 -5.81 1.43
N THR A 31 -1.60 -5.72 0.99
CA THR A 31 -2.26 -6.83 0.29
C THR A 31 -1.54 -7.23 -1.00
N GLY A 32 -0.96 -6.27 -1.71
CA GLY A 32 -0.17 -6.55 -2.90
C GLY A 32 1.10 -7.35 -2.59
N ASP A 33 1.79 -7.07 -1.48
CA ASP A 33 2.99 -7.80 -1.09
C ASP A 33 2.67 -9.18 -0.53
N MET A 34 1.56 -9.32 0.22
CA MET A 34 1.06 -10.63 0.68
C MET A 34 0.71 -11.55 -0.49
N LEU A 35 0.01 -11.05 -1.50
CA LEU A 35 -0.32 -11.79 -2.72
C LEU A 35 0.93 -12.16 -3.51
N ARG A 36 1.88 -11.24 -3.67
CA ARG A 36 3.17 -11.53 -4.34
C ARG A 36 3.98 -12.60 -3.59
N ALA A 37 3.99 -12.56 -2.26
CA ALA A 37 4.61 -13.60 -1.45
C ALA A 37 3.92 -14.96 -1.65
N SER A 38 2.59 -14.99 -1.70
CA SER A 38 1.81 -16.19 -2.00
C SER A 38 2.10 -16.74 -3.40
N VAL A 39 2.25 -15.88 -4.41
CA VAL A 39 2.66 -16.25 -5.78
C VAL A 39 4.06 -16.85 -5.78
N ALA A 40 5.01 -16.23 -5.11
CA ALA A 40 6.39 -16.71 -5.03
C ALA A 40 6.49 -18.06 -4.31
N ALA A 41 5.68 -18.28 -3.26
CA ALA A 41 5.57 -19.53 -2.53
C ALA A 41 4.70 -20.61 -3.21
N GLN A 42 4.11 -20.29 -4.38
CA GLN A 42 3.21 -21.17 -5.13
C GLN A 42 2.06 -21.76 -4.28
N THR A 43 1.54 -20.99 -3.34
CA THR A 43 0.36 -21.39 -2.58
C THR A 43 -0.88 -21.47 -3.48
N PRO A 44 -1.95 -22.20 -3.10
CA PRO A 44 -3.20 -22.22 -3.88
C PRO A 44 -3.73 -20.82 -4.21
N ILE A 45 -3.73 -19.91 -3.23
CA ILE A 45 -4.10 -18.49 -3.41
C ILE A 45 -3.13 -17.81 -4.40
N GLY A 46 -1.83 -18.06 -4.28
CA GLY A 46 -0.83 -17.47 -5.17
C GLY A 46 -0.97 -17.92 -6.61
N ILE A 47 -1.29 -19.18 -6.85
CA ILE A 47 -1.53 -19.72 -8.20
C ILE A 47 -2.75 -19.04 -8.83
N GLU A 48 -3.86 -18.89 -8.07
CA GLU A 48 -5.07 -18.23 -8.53
C GLU A 48 -4.84 -16.73 -8.77
N ALA A 49 -4.17 -16.04 -7.85
CA ALA A 49 -3.94 -14.60 -7.92
C ALA A 49 -2.98 -14.18 -9.03
N LYS A 50 -2.05 -15.06 -9.44
CA LYS A 50 -0.97 -14.70 -10.37
C LYS A 50 -1.48 -14.11 -11.68
N GLY A 51 -2.38 -14.81 -12.37
CA GLY A 51 -2.92 -14.37 -13.67
C GLY A 51 -3.67 -13.05 -13.57
N ILE A 52 -4.45 -12.87 -12.51
CA ILE A 52 -5.23 -11.65 -12.22
C ILE A 52 -4.28 -10.46 -12.00
N MET A 53 -3.24 -10.65 -11.18
CA MET A 53 -2.26 -9.60 -10.88
C MET A 53 -1.40 -9.22 -12.08
N ASP A 54 -1.02 -10.19 -12.91
CA ASP A 54 -0.23 -9.96 -14.14
C ASP A 54 -1.00 -9.09 -15.14
N CYS A 55 -2.35 -9.18 -15.15
CA CYS A 55 -3.23 -8.33 -15.96
C CYS A 55 -3.51 -6.96 -15.31
N GLY A 56 -3.14 -6.76 -14.05
CA GLY A 56 -3.40 -5.53 -13.27
C GLY A 56 -4.79 -5.44 -12.68
N GLU A 57 -5.54 -6.54 -12.68
CA GLU A 57 -6.89 -6.65 -12.11
C GLU A 57 -6.86 -6.89 -10.60
N LEU A 58 -8.03 -6.78 -9.94
CA LEU A 58 -8.18 -7.02 -8.51
C LEU A 58 -8.50 -8.50 -8.24
N VAL A 59 -7.76 -9.10 -7.31
CA VAL A 59 -8.09 -10.41 -6.73
C VAL A 59 -9.38 -10.32 -5.94
N SER A 60 -10.11 -11.43 -5.80
CA SER A 60 -11.43 -11.44 -5.17
C SER A 60 -11.44 -10.83 -3.77
N ASP A 61 -12.55 -10.18 -3.42
CA ASP A 61 -12.71 -9.49 -2.13
C ASP A 61 -12.57 -10.46 -0.95
N GLU A 62 -13.05 -11.70 -1.10
CA GLU A 62 -13.01 -12.75 -0.08
C GLU A 62 -11.57 -13.17 0.23
N ILE A 63 -10.74 -13.40 -0.80
CA ILE A 63 -9.34 -13.78 -0.64
C ILE A 63 -8.57 -12.67 0.08
N VAL A 64 -8.74 -11.44 -0.39
CA VAL A 64 -7.98 -10.31 0.17
C VAL A 64 -8.41 -10.03 1.61
N THR A 65 -9.71 -10.10 1.90
CA THR A 65 -10.22 -9.90 3.26
C THR A 65 -9.75 -11.00 4.22
N ALA A 66 -9.72 -12.26 3.76
CA ALA A 66 -9.20 -13.37 4.56
C ALA A 66 -7.70 -13.20 4.90
N LEU A 67 -6.91 -12.67 3.97
CA LEU A 67 -5.49 -12.35 4.24
C LEU A 67 -5.37 -11.28 5.33
N ILE A 68 -6.17 -10.22 5.26
CA ILE A 68 -6.17 -9.16 6.29
C ILE A 68 -6.62 -9.70 7.65
N ASP A 69 -7.66 -10.52 7.71
CA ASP A 69 -8.16 -11.13 8.95
C ASP A 69 -7.11 -12.03 9.60
N ALA A 70 -6.40 -12.82 8.79
CA ALA A 70 -5.30 -13.66 9.27
C ALA A 70 -4.13 -12.85 9.85
N GLU A 71 -3.74 -11.74 9.18
CA GLU A 71 -2.69 -10.86 9.66
C GLU A 71 -3.08 -10.15 10.97
N LEU A 72 -4.32 -9.65 11.08
CA LEU A 72 -4.82 -9.03 12.30
C LEU A 72 -4.90 -10.05 13.46
N THR A 73 -5.23 -11.31 13.16
CA THR A 73 -5.21 -12.40 14.15
C THR A 73 -3.77 -12.64 14.68
N ALA A 74 -2.78 -12.56 13.80
CA ALA A 74 -1.36 -12.76 14.17
C ALA A 74 -0.74 -11.53 14.88
N MET A 75 -1.40 -10.37 14.82
CA MET A 75 -0.93 -9.13 15.44
C MET A 75 -1.41 -9.05 16.89
N GLY A 76 -0.52 -8.59 17.79
CA GLY A 76 -0.94 -8.17 19.13
C GLY A 76 -1.92 -6.99 19.09
N PRO A 77 -2.86 -6.90 20.04
CA PRO A 77 -3.88 -5.85 20.05
C PRO A 77 -3.31 -4.43 20.15
N GLU A 78 -2.13 -4.28 20.75
CA GLU A 78 -1.45 -2.99 20.94
C GLU A 78 -0.77 -2.46 19.68
N VAL A 79 -0.51 -3.32 18.68
CA VAL A 79 0.20 -2.93 17.47
C VAL A 79 -0.77 -2.25 16.50
N GLY A 80 -0.47 -1.01 16.10
CA GLY A 80 -1.23 -0.29 15.09
C GLY A 80 -1.08 -0.89 13.69
N ALA A 81 -2.13 -0.82 12.86
CA ALA A 81 -2.12 -1.34 11.50
C ALA A 81 -2.15 -0.21 10.45
N ILE A 82 -1.33 -0.36 9.42
CA ILE A 82 -1.37 0.46 8.20
C ILE A 82 -1.89 -0.40 7.07
N PHE A 83 -3.11 -0.15 6.61
CA PHE A 83 -3.70 -0.83 5.45
C PHE A 83 -3.17 -0.17 4.17
N ASP A 84 -2.34 -0.89 3.42
CA ASP A 84 -1.77 -0.45 2.14
C ASP A 84 -2.33 -1.30 0.99
N GLY A 85 -3.08 -0.64 0.11
CA GLY A 85 -3.75 -1.29 -1.00
C GLY A 85 -4.99 -2.12 -0.59
N TYR A 86 -5.59 -1.82 0.55
CA TYR A 86 -6.86 -2.33 1.04
C TYR A 86 -7.53 -1.29 1.94
N PRO A 87 -8.86 -1.06 1.81
CA PRO A 87 -9.75 -1.65 0.83
C PRO A 87 -9.60 -1.02 -0.57
N ARG A 88 -10.03 -1.76 -1.61
CA ARG A 88 -10.06 -1.28 -3.00
C ARG A 88 -11.46 -1.28 -3.62
N THR A 89 -12.44 -1.81 -2.92
CA THR A 89 -13.84 -1.83 -3.35
C THR A 89 -14.74 -1.42 -2.20
N ALA A 90 -15.99 -1.00 -2.51
CA ALA A 90 -16.98 -0.69 -1.49
C ALA A 90 -17.37 -1.94 -0.65
N ALA A 91 -17.27 -3.13 -1.22
CA ALA A 91 -17.49 -4.38 -0.49
C ALA A 91 -16.36 -4.61 0.53
N GLN A 92 -15.10 -4.47 0.10
CA GLN A 92 -13.93 -4.56 0.98
C GLN A 92 -13.97 -3.52 2.11
N ALA A 93 -14.43 -2.28 1.84
CA ALA A 93 -14.57 -1.25 2.88
C ALA A 93 -15.51 -1.69 4.00
N ARG A 94 -16.68 -2.25 3.64
CA ARG A 94 -17.62 -2.82 4.63
C ARG A 94 -17.08 -4.06 5.35
N GLN A 95 -16.36 -4.92 4.62
CA GLN A 95 -15.72 -6.10 5.20
C GLN A 95 -14.62 -5.70 6.19
N LEU A 96 -13.83 -4.66 5.90
CA LEU A 96 -12.81 -4.14 6.81
C LEU A 96 -13.44 -3.66 8.13
N ASP A 97 -14.56 -2.92 8.07
CA ASP A 97 -15.26 -2.48 9.28
C ASP A 97 -15.68 -3.69 10.15
N ALA A 98 -16.20 -4.76 9.53
CA ALA A 98 -16.60 -5.98 10.24
C ALA A 98 -15.39 -6.75 10.81
N VAL A 99 -14.30 -6.84 10.05
CA VAL A 99 -13.06 -7.50 10.51
C VAL A 99 -12.43 -6.73 11.66
N LEU A 100 -12.34 -5.40 11.58
CA LEU A 100 -11.85 -4.58 12.68
C LEU A 100 -12.69 -4.75 13.95
N ALA A 101 -14.01 -4.73 13.83
CA ALA A 101 -14.93 -4.96 14.95
C ALA A 101 -14.74 -6.35 15.59
N LYS A 102 -14.53 -7.40 14.78
CA LYS A 102 -14.20 -8.76 15.25
C LYS A 102 -12.94 -8.80 16.11
N HIS A 103 -11.95 -7.98 15.78
CA HIS A 103 -10.69 -7.87 16.51
C HIS A 103 -10.69 -6.77 17.58
N GLU A 104 -11.87 -6.22 17.94
CA GLU A 104 -12.03 -5.13 18.92
C GLU A 104 -11.18 -3.89 18.56
N ARG A 105 -11.03 -3.63 17.25
CA ARG A 105 -10.30 -2.50 16.68
C ARG A 105 -11.24 -1.53 15.99
N LYS A 106 -10.80 -0.30 15.79
CA LYS A 106 -11.50 0.70 14.97
C LYS A 106 -10.54 1.24 13.90
N LEU A 107 -11.08 1.79 12.84
CA LEU A 107 -10.34 2.59 11.88
C LEU A 107 -10.28 4.04 12.39
N ASP A 108 -9.08 4.56 12.57
CA ASP A 108 -8.85 5.89 13.16
C ASP A 108 -8.76 6.97 12.08
N ARG A 109 -7.98 6.74 11.00
CA ARG A 109 -7.76 7.71 9.92
C ARG A 109 -7.70 7.04 8.55
N VAL A 110 -8.10 7.77 7.53
CA VAL A 110 -7.84 7.49 6.12
C VAL A 110 -7.03 8.63 5.55
N ILE A 111 -5.83 8.35 5.08
CA ILE A 111 -4.93 9.35 4.51
C ILE A 111 -4.90 9.14 3.00
N GLU A 112 -5.47 10.08 2.27
CA GLU A 112 -5.43 10.11 0.82
C GLU A 112 -4.17 10.84 0.36
N LEU A 113 -3.33 10.13 -0.40
CA LEU A 113 -2.21 10.73 -1.12
C LEU A 113 -2.74 11.24 -2.47
N ASP A 114 -2.92 12.56 -2.56
CA ASP A 114 -3.35 13.24 -3.78
C ASP A 114 -2.15 13.40 -4.72
N VAL A 115 -2.28 12.95 -5.96
CA VAL A 115 -1.18 12.89 -6.93
C VAL A 115 -1.67 13.16 -8.34
N ASP A 116 -0.80 13.78 -9.14
CA ASP A 116 -1.01 13.94 -10.57
C ASP A 116 -0.85 12.60 -11.28
N GLU A 117 -1.90 12.18 -12.00
CA GLU A 117 -1.94 10.89 -12.70
C GLU A 117 -0.92 10.80 -13.85
N ASP A 118 -0.57 11.91 -14.48
CA ASP A 118 0.38 11.92 -15.60
C ASP A 118 1.80 11.51 -15.15
N GLU A 119 2.16 11.79 -13.90
CA GLU A 119 3.45 11.39 -13.31
C GLU A 119 3.48 9.94 -12.81
N LEU A 120 2.32 9.32 -12.61
CA LEU A 120 2.26 8.01 -11.94
C LEU A 120 2.87 6.87 -12.76
N VAL A 121 2.69 6.88 -14.09
CA VAL A 121 3.28 5.86 -14.96
C VAL A 121 4.81 5.87 -14.81
N ARG A 122 5.41 7.06 -14.84
CA ARG A 122 6.85 7.27 -14.67
C ARG A 122 7.33 6.76 -13.30
N ARG A 123 6.60 7.10 -12.24
CA ARG A 123 6.89 6.66 -10.86
C ARG A 123 6.82 5.15 -10.68
N ILE A 124 5.95 4.46 -11.41
CA ILE A 124 5.81 3.01 -11.27
C ILE A 124 6.86 2.27 -12.10
N VAL A 125 7.05 2.66 -13.35
CA VAL A 125 7.98 1.98 -14.28
C VAL A 125 9.43 2.09 -13.80
N GLY A 126 9.82 3.21 -13.20
CA GLY A 126 11.17 3.43 -12.64
C GLY A 126 11.40 2.79 -11.27
N ARG A 127 10.39 2.16 -10.66
CA ARG A 127 10.47 1.60 -9.32
C ARG A 127 11.23 0.28 -9.29
N TYR A 128 12.08 0.11 -8.25
CA TYR A 128 12.72 -1.15 -7.91
C TYR A 128 12.90 -1.27 -6.39
N SER A 129 13.29 -2.42 -5.91
CA SER A 129 13.50 -2.66 -4.49
C SER A 129 14.71 -3.55 -4.24
N CYS A 130 15.33 -3.41 -3.08
CA CYS A 130 16.34 -4.33 -2.61
C CYS A 130 15.72 -5.73 -2.48
N ALA A 131 16.36 -6.74 -3.07
CA ALA A 131 15.86 -8.12 -3.02
C ALA A 131 15.93 -8.72 -1.60
N ASN A 132 16.90 -8.25 -0.79
CA ASN A 132 17.15 -8.75 0.56
C ASN A 132 16.23 -8.12 1.62
N CYS A 133 16.19 -6.78 1.73
CA CYS A 133 15.46 -6.09 2.81
C CYS A 133 14.17 -5.40 2.37
N GLY A 134 13.86 -5.37 1.08
CA GLY A 134 12.65 -4.75 0.54
C GLY A 134 12.70 -3.21 0.44
N ALA A 135 13.80 -2.56 0.82
CA ALA A 135 13.94 -1.10 0.71
C ALA A 135 13.62 -0.64 -0.72
N GLY A 136 12.73 0.35 -0.85
CA GLY A 136 12.27 0.87 -2.12
C GLY A 136 13.23 1.91 -2.70
N TYR A 137 13.39 1.87 -4.02
CA TYR A 137 14.19 2.81 -4.80
C TYR A 137 13.49 3.18 -6.10
N HIS A 138 13.99 4.21 -6.76
CA HIS A 138 13.52 4.67 -8.05
C HIS A 138 14.69 5.14 -8.92
N ASP A 139 14.59 4.92 -10.23
CA ASP A 139 15.65 5.31 -11.18
C ASP A 139 15.99 6.80 -11.13
N GLU A 140 15.02 7.66 -10.79
CA GLU A 140 15.17 9.12 -10.79
C GLU A 140 14.91 9.75 -9.42
N PHE A 141 13.84 9.33 -8.71
CA PHE A 141 13.34 10.03 -7.52
C PHE A 141 13.97 9.58 -6.20
N GLN A 142 14.48 8.37 -6.14
CA GLN A 142 15.07 7.80 -4.93
C GLN A 142 16.16 6.78 -5.28
N GLN A 143 17.32 7.28 -5.63
CA GLN A 143 18.50 6.44 -5.91
C GLN A 143 19.24 6.11 -4.61
N PRO A 144 19.92 4.94 -4.51
CA PRO A 144 20.80 4.66 -3.39
C PRO A 144 22.01 5.62 -3.42
N ALA A 145 22.51 5.99 -2.25
CA ALA A 145 23.66 6.87 -2.09
C ALA A 145 24.91 6.34 -2.81
N THR A 146 25.12 5.02 -2.78
CA THR A 146 26.11 4.33 -3.58
C THR A 146 25.38 3.50 -4.64
N ARG A 147 25.62 3.82 -5.92
CA ARG A 147 24.96 3.13 -7.04
C ARG A 147 25.15 1.61 -6.95
N GLY A 148 24.00 0.89 -6.96
CA GLY A 148 23.97 -0.57 -6.92
C GLY A 148 24.20 -1.17 -5.53
N VAL A 149 24.19 -0.36 -4.44
CA VAL A 149 24.31 -0.83 -3.05
C VAL A 149 23.13 -0.32 -2.25
N CYS A 150 22.43 -1.20 -1.56
CA CYS A 150 21.29 -0.83 -0.73
C CYS A 150 21.74 -0.05 0.52
N ASP A 151 21.23 1.17 0.72
CA ASP A 151 21.56 2.03 1.86
C ASP A 151 21.17 1.41 3.21
N LYS A 152 20.14 0.54 3.23
CA LYS A 152 19.61 -0.05 4.46
C LYS A 152 20.35 -1.32 4.90
N CYS A 153 20.80 -2.17 3.97
CA CYS A 153 21.38 -3.47 4.33
C CYS A 153 22.67 -3.85 3.58
N GLY A 154 23.17 -2.98 2.70
CA GLY A 154 24.40 -3.20 1.95
C GLY A 154 24.31 -4.23 0.82
N SER A 155 23.15 -4.85 0.57
CA SER A 155 22.95 -5.80 -0.53
C SER A 155 23.14 -5.13 -1.88
N ILE A 156 23.67 -5.88 -2.85
CA ILE A 156 23.82 -5.44 -4.25
C ILE A 156 22.73 -6.04 -5.16
N GLU A 157 21.80 -6.82 -4.60
CA GLU A 157 20.74 -7.44 -5.35
C GLU A 157 19.47 -6.60 -5.30
N PHE A 158 18.94 -6.26 -6.47
CA PHE A 158 17.72 -5.49 -6.63
C PHE A 158 16.75 -6.24 -7.55
N LYS A 159 15.45 -5.99 -7.35
CA LYS A 159 14.38 -6.57 -8.15
C LYS A 159 13.36 -5.53 -8.57
N ARG A 160 12.78 -5.70 -9.77
CA ARG A 160 11.61 -4.98 -10.25
C ARG A 160 10.38 -5.88 -10.16
N ARG A 161 9.23 -5.27 -9.99
CA ARG A 161 7.96 -6.02 -10.00
C ARG A 161 7.56 -6.34 -11.44
N PRO A 162 7.13 -7.57 -11.76
CA PRO A 162 6.69 -7.93 -13.11
C PRO A 162 5.50 -7.11 -13.60
N ASP A 163 4.65 -6.65 -12.68
CA ASP A 163 3.46 -5.84 -12.94
C ASP A 163 3.75 -4.32 -13.03
N ASP A 164 5.02 -3.89 -13.02
CA ASP A 164 5.42 -2.49 -13.19
C ASP A 164 5.79 -2.18 -14.65
N ASN A 165 4.90 -2.51 -15.58
CA ASN A 165 4.98 -2.14 -16.98
C ASN A 165 3.82 -1.21 -17.37
N GLU A 166 3.99 -0.43 -18.42
CA GLU A 166 3.04 0.63 -18.82
C GLU A 166 1.62 0.08 -19.04
N GLN A 167 1.47 -1.06 -19.71
CA GLN A 167 0.17 -1.65 -19.99
C GLN A 167 -0.58 -2.01 -18.68
N THR A 168 0.09 -2.75 -17.80
CA THR A 168 -0.49 -3.17 -16.52
C THR A 168 -0.77 -1.95 -15.62
N VAL A 169 0.09 -0.93 -15.65
CA VAL A 169 -0.12 0.31 -14.90
C VAL A 169 -1.38 1.02 -15.36
N ARG A 170 -1.62 1.14 -16.68
CA ARG A 170 -2.85 1.74 -17.21
C ARG A 170 -4.11 1.00 -16.77
N THR A 171 -4.08 -0.34 -16.77
CA THR A 171 -5.19 -1.16 -16.26
C THR A 171 -5.42 -0.87 -14.76
N ARG A 172 -4.36 -0.87 -13.95
CA ARG A 172 -4.43 -0.59 -12.50
C ARG A 172 -4.97 0.81 -12.19
N MET A 173 -4.67 1.80 -13.03
CA MET A 173 -5.22 3.16 -12.90
C MET A 173 -6.72 3.17 -13.22
N ALA A 174 -7.14 2.46 -14.27
CA ALA A 174 -8.55 2.32 -14.60
C ALA A 174 -9.34 1.62 -13.47
N GLU A 175 -8.81 0.53 -12.93
CA GLU A 175 -9.37 -0.19 -11.77
C GLU A 175 -9.47 0.73 -10.54
N TYR A 176 -8.43 1.51 -10.26
CA TYR A 176 -8.44 2.47 -9.16
C TYR A 176 -9.59 3.47 -9.29
N ARG A 177 -9.71 4.13 -10.46
CA ARG A 177 -10.78 5.11 -10.71
C ARG A 177 -12.17 4.50 -10.62
N ALA A 178 -12.33 3.29 -11.16
CA ALA A 178 -13.64 2.64 -11.24
C ALA A 178 -14.10 2.06 -9.90
N LYS A 179 -13.19 1.52 -9.09
CA LYS A 179 -13.53 0.70 -7.92
C LYS A 179 -13.03 1.28 -6.58
N THR A 180 -11.86 1.95 -6.58
CA THR A 180 -11.21 2.39 -5.33
C THR A 180 -11.51 3.85 -4.99
N ALA A 181 -11.38 4.77 -5.94
CA ALA A 181 -11.71 6.19 -5.69
C ALA A 181 -13.15 6.37 -5.16
N PRO A 182 -14.16 5.61 -5.63
CA PRO A 182 -15.54 5.73 -5.12
C PRO A 182 -15.74 5.31 -3.66
N ILE A 183 -14.72 4.78 -2.96
CA ILE A 183 -14.86 4.47 -1.53
C ILE A 183 -14.62 5.67 -0.62
N LEU A 184 -14.01 6.74 -1.10
CA LEU A 184 -13.72 7.95 -0.34
C LEU A 184 -14.95 8.54 0.36
N PRO A 185 -16.11 8.74 -0.30
CA PRO A 185 -17.32 9.26 0.35
C PRO A 185 -17.77 8.43 1.56
N HIS A 186 -17.53 7.11 1.58
CA HIS A 186 -17.84 6.26 2.72
C HIS A 186 -17.07 6.67 3.98
N TYR A 187 -15.82 7.09 3.82
CA TYR A 187 -14.96 7.52 4.92
C TYR A 187 -15.09 9.02 5.21
N GLU A 188 -15.36 9.85 4.18
CA GLU A 188 -15.64 11.27 4.35
C GLU A 188 -16.87 11.51 5.22
N ALA A 189 -17.92 10.72 5.02
CA ALA A 189 -19.13 10.77 5.86
C ALA A 189 -18.86 10.48 7.34
N ARG A 190 -17.73 9.82 7.65
CA ARG A 190 -17.28 9.52 9.02
C ARG A 190 -16.33 10.60 9.59
N GLY A 191 -15.93 11.59 8.78
CA GLY A 191 -15.03 12.65 9.19
C GLY A 191 -13.58 12.20 9.48
N ILE A 192 -13.15 11.05 8.92
CA ILE A 192 -11.83 10.46 9.20
C ILE A 192 -10.86 10.54 8.03
N VAL A 193 -11.20 11.27 6.96
CA VAL A 193 -10.35 11.43 5.77
C VAL A 193 -9.51 12.70 5.89
N SER A 194 -8.21 12.56 5.66
CA SER A 194 -7.27 13.68 5.50
C SER A 194 -6.54 13.52 4.16
N ARG A 195 -6.28 14.65 3.48
CA ARG A 195 -5.58 14.69 2.20
C ARG A 195 -4.18 15.24 2.37
N VAL A 196 -3.23 14.61 1.71
CA VAL A 196 -1.82 15.01 1.70
C VAL A 196 -1.34 15.09 0.25
N ASP A 197 -0.62 16.15 -0.10
CA ASP A 197 0.02 16.29 -1.41
C ASP A 197 1.11 15.22 -1.60
N GLY A 198 0.77 14.16 -2.34
CA GLY A 198 1.70 13.07 -2.66
C GLY A 198 2.74 13.42 -3.73
N MET A 199 2.68 14.65 -4.30
CA MET A 199 3.69 15.18 -5.22
C MET A 199 4.83 15.88 -4.49
N ALA A 200 4.65 16.26 -3.23
CA ALA A 200 5.68 16.87 -2.40
C ALA A 200 6.88 15.91 -2.17
N PRO A 201 8.06 16.43 -1.78
CA PRO A 201 9.20 15.62 -1.36
C PRO A 201 8.83 14.60 -0.28
N ILE A 202 9.41 13.40 -0.35
CA ILE A 202 9.06 12.27 0.52
C ILE A 202 9.02 12.65 2.01
N ASP A 203 10.01 13.44 2.48
CA ASP A 203 10.09 13.86 3.88
C ASP A 203 8.95 14.81 4.28
N GLN A 204 8.53 15.69 3.37
CA GLN A 204 7.41 16.60 3.61
C GLN A 204 6.07 15.84 3.67
N VAL A 205 5.88 14.84 2.79
CA VAL A 205 4.72 13.95 2.85
C VAL A 205 4.69 13.21 4.20
N THR A 206 5.84 12.68 4.64
CA THR A 206 5.93 12.00 5.95
C THR A 206 5.54 12.95 7.07
N THR A 207 6.12 14.16 7.11
CA THR A 207 5.81 15.17 8.15
C THR A 207 4.32 15.54 8.16
N ALA A 208 3.71 15.71 6.99
CA ALA A 208 2.28 16.02 6.89
C ALA A 208 1.41 14.86 7.43
N ILE A 209 1.76 13.61 7.11
CA ILE A 209 1.07 12.45 7.65
C ILE A 209 1.21 12.38 9.17
N GLU A 210 2.42 12.54 9.70
CA GLU A 210 2.69 12.51 11.14
C GLU A 210 1.96 13.60 11.90
N ALA A 211 1.83 14.80 11.33
CA ALA A 211 1.03 15.88 11.90
C ALA A 211 -0.44 15.47 12.04
N ILE A 212 -1.02 14.83 11.01
CA ILE A 212 -2.40 14.31 11.05
C ILE A 212 -2.57 13.23 12.14
N LEU A 213 -1.57 12.36 12.31
CA LEU A 213 -1.62 11.30 13.31
C LEU A 213 -1.44 11.81 14.75
N ALA A 214 -0.87 13.01 14.93
CA ALA A 214 -0.68 13.66 16.23
C ALA A 214 -1.89 14.46 16.72
N GLU A 215 -2.94 14.64 15.89
CA GLU A 215 -4.16 15.39 16.21
C GLU A 215 -5.18 14.60 17.06
N ASP A 216 -4.83 13.44 17.63
CA ASP A 216 -5.70 12.58 18.46
C ASP A 216 -5.50 12.80 19.96
#